data_3b43ed670110f1e6d59d529499e236ba
#
_entry.id   3b43ed670110f1e6d59d529499e236ba
#
_cell.length_a   1.000
_cell.length_b   1.000
_cell.length_c   1.000
_cell.angle_alpha   90.00
_cell.angle_beta   90.00
_cell.angle_gamma   90.00
#
_symmetry.space_group_name_H-M   'P 1'
#
loop_
_entity.id
_entity.type
_entity.pdbx_description
1 polymer ?
#
loop_
_entity_poly.entity_id
_entity_poly.type
_entity_poly.pdbx_seq_one_letter_code
_entity_poly.pdbx_strand_id
1 'polypeptide(L)'
;MKIAFITVVPSPYQRDLFGAMAARKDLDLSVFYLEADSPDSPWPEKQLRPFEQILPGFWVPFAGARWHFNWQLPDFSGVDFVVLCTFTSWTGQWLMRRRLRKQPSMRSAPVLGRSRPPWLFWGERLREQPGGLKALAQRTLTTPLGGAAAIVGIGRLAEEDYRRRFPNNRHFCIPYHCDLSAFTARRPQRENNSPLTFIFCGQMIRRKGVDLLLAAFDKLVNNGADARLLLVGREAELPQFMTAVTPAARARIRYEGFQPPEKLPEYYAQADVFVLPSRHDGWGVVVNQALGAGLPIVCSDAVGAAHDLVEPEVNGLRFANGDSPGLFQCLERLAKAPATAAQWGDASRRKAADWSPQAGAEKWASVFKTLAQVERSRPV
;
A
#
# COMPACT_ATOMS: atom_id res chain seq x y z
N MET A 1 -18.27 -6.13 -18.08
CA MET A 1 -18.78 -5.30 -16.94
C MET A 1 -18.10 -3.97 -16.95
N LYS A 2 -18.86 -2.88 -16.77
CA LYS A 2 -18.36 -1.51 -16.71
C LYS A 2 -18.03 -1.13 -15.28
N ILE A 3 -16.78 -0.80 -15.01
CA ILE A 3 -16.27 -0.53 -13.66
C ILE A 3 -15.66 0.87 -13.61
N ALA A 4 -16.01 1.65 -12.59
CA ALA A 4 -15.42 2.97 -12.34
C ALA A 4 -14.65 2.97 -11.01
N PHE A 5 -13.37 3.28 -11.04
CA PHE A 5 -12.57 3.56 -9.84
C PHE A 5 -12.45 5.06 -9.61
N ILE A 6 -12.54 5.48 -8.34
CA ILE A 6 -12.28 6.85 -7.91
C ILE A 6 -11.20 6.78 -6.84
N THR A 7 -10.02 7.26 -7.18
CA THR A 7 -8.83 7.26 -6.32
C THR A 7 -8.18 8.64 -6.25
N VAL A 8 -7.18 8.84 -5.40
CA VAL A 8 -6.64 10.19 -5.12
C VAL A 8 -5.69 10.64 -6.22
N VAL A 9 -4.62 9.88 -6.49
CA VAL A 9 -3.56 10.24 -7.43
C VAL A 9 -3.17 9.04 -8.30
N PRO A 10 -2.61 9.26 -9.51
CA PRO A 10 -2.11 8.19 -10.37
C PRO A 10 -0.79 7.60 -9.83
N SER A 11 -0.87 6.78 -8.78
CA SER A 11 0.31 6.10 -8.24
C SER A 11 0.75 4.93 -9.14
N PRO A 12 2.07 4.73 -9.38
CA PRO A 12 2.57 3.71 -10.30
C PRO A 12 2.02 2.31 -10.00
N TYR A 13 2.08 1.86 -8.75
CA TYR A 13 1.62 0.53 -8.34
C TYR A 13 0.10 0.29 -8.51
N GLN A 14 -0.73 1.34 -8.38
CA GLN A 14 -2.16 1.23 -8.72
C GLN A 14 -2.37 1.22 -10.23
N ARG A 15 -1.61 2.02 -10.97
CA ARG A 15 -1.68 2.06 -12.44
C ARG A 15 -1.26 0.76 -13.10
N ASP A 16 -0.32 0.02 -12.49
CA ASP A 16 0.03 -1.33 -12.95
C ASP A 16 -1.18 -2.27 -12.88
N LEU A 17 -1.86 -2.29 -11.73
CA LEU A 17 -3.08 -3.05 -11.53
C LEU A 17 -4.20 -2.62 -12.48
N PHE A 18 -4.44 -1.30 -12.60
CA PHE A 18 -5.48 -0.78 -13.50
C PHE A 18 -5.18 -1.10 -14.97
N GLY A 19 -3.92 -1.08 -15.38
CA GLY A 19 -3.50 -1.51 -16.72
C GLY A 19 -3.82 -2.97 -16.99
N ALA A 20 -3.55 -3.84 -16.04
CA ALA A 20 -3.89 -5.26 -16.15
C ALA A 20 -5.41 -5.51 -16.16
N MET A 21 -6.17 -4.72 -15.39
CA MET A 21 -7.65 -4.78 -15.42
C MET A 21 -8.22 -4.30 -16.76
N ALA A 22 -7.69 -3.18 -17.30
CA ALA A 22 -8.13 -2.63 -18.59
C ALA A 22 -7.81 -3.55 -19.78
N ALA A 23 -6.76 -4.37 -19.68
CA ALA A 23 -6.41 -5.36 -20.69
C ALA A 23 -7.37 -6.57 -20.74
N ARG A 24 -8.25 -6.72 -19.74
CA ARG A 24 -9.20 -7.83 -19.67
C ARG A 24 -10.40 -7.57 -20.58
N LYS A 25 -10.77 -8.54 -21.39
CA LYS A 25 -11.95 -8.45 -22.28
C LYS A 25 -13.30 -8.45 -21.55
N ASP A 26 -13.34 -8.94 -20.31
CA ASP A 26 -14.56 -9.01 -19.50
C ASP A 26 -14.80 -7.77 -18.64
N LEU A 27 -13.85 -6.83 -18.61
CA LEU A 27 -13.95 -5.54 -17.89
C LEU A 27 -13.82 -4.35 -18.87
N ASP A 28 -14.65 -3.34 -18.67
CA ASP A 28 -14.57 -2.02 -19.29
C ASP A 28 -14.29 -1.03 -18.16
N LEU A 29 -13.03 -0.58 -18.06
CA LEU A 29 -12.51 0.15 -16.91
C LEU A 29 -12.45 1.66 -17.20
N SER A 30 -12.91 2.44 -16.22
CA SER A 30 -12.65 3.89 -16.14
C SER A 30 -12.04 4.21 -14.77
N VAL A 31 -10.99 5.02 -14.73
CA VAL A 31 -10.31 5.43 -13.51
C VAL A 31 -10.30 6.95 -13.41
N PHE A 32 -10.79 7.46 -12.28
CA PHE A 32 -10.90 8.89 -12.02
C PHE A 32 -10.01 9.27 -10.84
N TYR A 33 -9.10 10.21 -11.07
CA TYR A 33 -8.21 10.75 -10.05
C TYR A 33 -8.75 12.08 -9.51
N LEU A 34 -8.70 12.27 -8.20
CA LEU A 34 -9.14 13.51 -7.56
C LEU A 34 -8.14 14.65 -7.74
N GLU A 35 -6.86 14.32 -7.92
CA GLU A 35 -5.77 15.27 -8.22
C GLU A 35 -4.73 14.65 -9.17
N ALA A 36 -4.01 15.50 -9.89
CA ALA A 36 -2.99 15.06 -10.85
C ALA A 36 -1.69 14.64 -10.19
N ASP A 37 -1.34 15.29 -9.06
CA ASP A 37 -0.03 15.19 -8.44
C ASP A 37 -0.15 15.41 -6.93
N SER A 38 0.78 14.82 -6.17
CA SER A 38 0.87 15.00 -4.73
C SER A 38 2.30 15.40 -4.36
N PRO A 39 2.50 16.47 -3.56
CA PRO A 39 3.82 16.80 -3.02
C PRO A 39 4.50 15.63 -2.30
N ASP A 40 3.71 14.73 -1.71
CA ASP A 40 4.21 13.53 -1.04
C ASP A 40 4.51 12.38 -1.98
N SER A 41 4.08 12.49 -3.25
CA SER A 41 4.20 11.44 -4.26
C SER A 41 4.49 12.06 -5.63
N PRO A 42 5.68 12.64 -5.84
CA PRO A 42 6.07 13.25 -7.12
C PRO A 42 6.40 12.14 -8.11
N TRP A 43 5.37 11.55 -8.70
CA TRP A 43 5.54 10.55 -9.74
C TRP A 43 5.88 11.27 -11.06
N PRO A 44 6.92 10.82 -11.78
CA PRO A 44 7.37 11.50 -12.99
C PRO A 44 6.42 11.31 -14.18
N GLU A 45 5.72 10.19 -14.25
CA GLU A 45 4.82 9.87 -15.35
C GLU A 45 3.46 10.53 -15.16
N LYS A 46 3.21 11.56 -15.96
CA LYS A 46 1.95 12.32 -15.95
C LYS A 46 1.04 12.01 -17.16
N GLN A 47 1.49 11.20 -18.12
CA GLN A 47 0.68 10.83 -19.27
C GLN A 47 -0.41 9.84 -18.85
N LEU A 48 -1.66 10.26 -18.99
CA LEU A 48 -2.81 9.40 -18.68
C LEU A 48 -3.03 8.38 -19.79
N ARG A 49 -3.47 7.18 -19.40
CA ARG A 49 -3.93 6.13 -20.31
C ARG A 49 -5.36 6.44 -20.77
N PRO A 50 -5.87 5.85 -21.87
CA PRO A 50 -7.21 6.18 -22.40
C PRO A 50 -8.37 5.96 -21.43
N PHE A 51 -8.21 5.10 -20.44
CA PHE A 51 -9.22 4.81 -19.41
C PHE A 51 -9.03 5.66 -18.13
N GLU A 52 -8.04 6.55 -18.08
CA GLU A 52 -7.71 7.38 -16.91
C GLU A 52 -8.10 8.83 -17.15
N GLN A 53 -8.67 9.49 -16.14
CA GLN A 53 -9.06 10.90 -16.18
C GLN A 53 -8.79 11.56 -14.83
N ILE A 54 -8.29 12.82 -14.86
CA ILE A 54 -8.22 13.67 -13.67
C ILE A 54 -9.51 14.48 -13.60
N LEU A 55 -10.17 14.46 -12.44
CA LEU A 55 -11.36 15.25 -12.20
C LEU A 55 -10.97 16.71 -11.91
N PRO A 56 -11.60 17.70 -12.58
CA PRO A 56 -11.35 19.10 -12.29
C PRO A 56 -11.77 19.42 -10.85
N GLY A 57 -10.88 20.10 -10.12
CA GLY A 57 -11.11 20.37 -8.71
C GLY A 57 -9.90 21.02 -8.06
N PHE A 58 -10.00 21.20 -6.76
CA PHE A 58 -8.91 21.65 -5.89
C PHE A 58 -8.94 20.88 -4.56
N TRP A 59 -7.89 21.03 -3.78
CA TRP A 59 -7.85 20.49 -2.43
C TRP A 59 -7.44 21.56 -1.43
N VAL A 60 -7.86 21.38 -0.18
CA VAL A 60 -7.45 22.19 0.95
C VAL A 60 -6.85 21.29 2.05
N PRO A 61 -5.78 21.73 2.73
CA PRO A 61 -5.26 21.00 3.87
C PRO A 61 -6.20 21.17 5.07
N PHE A 62 -6.68 20.07 5.63
CA PHE A 62 -7.51 20.09 6.82
C PHE A 62 -7.27 18.85 7.69
N ALA A 63 -7.04 19.05 8.98
CA ALA A 63 -6.82 17.99 9.99
C ALA A 63 -5.73 16.96 9.59
N GLY A 64 -4.66 17.42 8.93
CA GLY A 64 -3.55 16.56 8.51
C GLY A 64 -3.82 15.70 7.27
N ALA A 65 -4.92 15.96 6.56
CA ALA A 65 -5.26 15.34 5.29
C ALA A 65 -5.55 16.38 4.21
N ARG A 66 -5.49 15.99 2.95
CA ARG A 66 -5.96 16.80 1.83
C ARG A 66 -7.42 16.47 1.56
N TRP A 67 -8.24 17.51 1.57
CA TRP A 67 -9.66 17.40 1.31
C TRP A 67 -9.96 17.90 -0.11
N HIS A 68 -10.28 16.97 -1.01
CA HIS A 68 -10.53 17.24 -2.43
C HIS A 68 -11.97 17.66 -2.64
N PHE A 69 -12.15 18.67 -3.47
CA PHE A 69 -13.43 19.15 -3.95
C PHE A 69 -13.42 19.16 -5.48
N ASN A 70 -14.13 18.22 -6.11
CA ASN A 70 -14.24 18.09 -7.56
C ASN A 70 -15.67 18.44 -7.97
N TRP A 71 -15.84 19.46 -8.83
CA TRP A 71 -17.15 19.96 -9.22
C TRP A 71 -17.74 19.27 -10.44
N GLN A 72 -16.93 18.62 -11.25
CA GLN A 72 -17.38 17.84 -12.39
C GLN A 72 -17.14 16.35 -12.10
N LEU A 73 -18.21 15.64 -11.78
CA LEU A 73 -18.15 14.22 -11.50
C LEU A 73 -18.61 13.41 -12.71
N PRO A 74 -18.07 12.20 -12.91
CA PRO A 74 -18.46 11.34 -14.01
C PRO A 74 -19.94 10.94 -13.92
N ASP A 75 -20.53 10.66 -15.07
CA ASP A 75 -21.82 10.00 -15.12
C ASP A 75 -21.63 8.50 -14.90
N PHE A 76 -22.33 7.96 -13.90
CA PHE A 76 -22.30 6.55 -13.58
C PHE A 76 -23.49 5.78 -14.18
N SER A 77 -24.26 6.39 -15.11
CA SER A 77 -25.31 5.68 -15.83
C SER A 77 -24.71 4.58 -16.68
N GLY A 78 -25.20 3.35 -16.49
CA GLY A 78 -24.67 2.18 -17.20
C GLY A 78 -23.35 1.61 -16.64
N VAL A 79 -22.84 2.13 -15.52
CA VAL A 79 -21.72 1.51 -14.76
C VAL A 79 -22.27 0.40 -13.89
N ASP A 80 -21.65 -0.78 -13.92
CA ASP A 80 -22.08 -1.92 -13.10
C ASP A 80 -21.62 -1.78 -11.64
N PHE A 81 -20.39 -1.28 -11.41
CA PHE A 81 -19.83 -1.06 -10.07
C PHE A 81 -18.96 0.20 -10.01
N VAL A 82 -19.07 0.93 -8.89
CA VAL A 82 -18.18 2.04 -8.55
C VAL A 82 -17.29 1.65 -7.38
N VAL A 83 -15.98 1.81 -7.47
CA VAL A 83 -15.03 1.55 -6.40
C VAL A 83 -14.45 2.87 -5.90
N LEU A 84 -14.66 3.18 -4.62
CA LEU A 84 -14.11 4.35 -3.95
C LEU A 84 -12.86 3.96 -3.16
N CYS A 85 -11.74 4.67 -3.39
CA CYS A 85 -10.47 4.38 -2.72
C CYS A 85 -10.11 5.40 -1.63
N THR A 86 -11.00 6.34 -1.32
CA THR A 86 -10.80 7.33 -0.25
C THR A 86 -12.12 7.70 0.41
N PHE A 87 -12.06 7.94 1.72
CA PHE A 87 -13.16 8.53 2.49
C PHE A 87 -12.79 9.92 3.07
N THR A 88 -11.51 10.33 2.96
CA THR A 88 -11.00 11.61 3.44
C THR A 88 -10.99 12.67 2.34
N SER A 89 -12.13 12.81 1.63
CA SER A 89 -12.34 13.86 0.63
C SER A 89 -13.81 14.30 0.62
N TRP A 90 -14.08 15.58 0.35
CA TRP A 90 -15.44 16.08 0.17
C TRP A 90 -16.15 15.35 -0.97
N THR A 91 -15.46 15.14 -2.07
CA THR A 91 -15.96 14.39 -3.23
C THR A 91 -16.36 12.98 -2.83
N GLY A 92 -15.50 12.24 -2.12
CA GLY A 92 -15.80 10.89 -1.63
C GLY A 92 -16.98 10.87 -0.66
N GLN A 93 -17.02 11.79 0.32
CA GLN A 93 -18.11 11.90 1.28
C GLN A 93 -19.45 12.23 0.59
N TRP A 94 -19.43 13.13 -0.39
CA TRP A 94 -20.64 13.47 -1.15
C TRP A 94 -21.14 12.28 -1.98
N LEU A 95 -20.24 11.55 -2.64
CA LEU A 95 -20.58 10.34 -3.40
C LEU A 95 -21.21 9.30 -2.50
N MET A 96 -20.59 8.95 -1.38
CA MET A 96 -21.09 7.94 -0.45
C MET A 96 -22.45 8.33 0.18
N ARG A 97 -22.61 9.59 0.57
CA ARG A 97 -23.79 10.05 1.31
C ARG A 97 -24.98 10.43 0.44
N ARG A 98 -24.74 10.89 -0.79
CA ARG A 98 -25.79 11.48 -1.64
C ARG A 98 -26.02 10.73 -2.93
N ARG A 99 -24.93 10.48 -3.69
CA ARG A 99 -25.08 9.98 -5.06
C ARG A 99 -25.18 8.46 -5.16
N LEU A 100 -24.46 7.74 -4.32
CA LEU A 100 -24.42 6.27 -4.33
C LEU A 100 -25.25 5.62 -3.21
N ARG A 101 -25.79 6.40 -2.29
CA ARG A 101 -26.62 5.90 -1.19
C ARG A 101 -27.89 5.24 -1.74
N LYS A 102 -28.17 3.98 -1.35
CA LYS A 102 -29.46 3.35 -1.59
C LYS A 102 -30.54 4.17 -0.86
N GLN A 103 -31.60 4.56 -1.57
CA GLN A 103 -32.78 5.09 -0.88
C GLN A 103 -33.45 3.94 -0.13
N PRO A 104 -33.88 4.11 1.14
CA PRO A 104 -34.81 3.17 1.76
C PRO A 104 -36.03 3.11 0.85
N SER A 105 -36.52 1.89 0.61
CA SER A 105 -37.64 1.62 -0.28
C SER A 105 -38.85 2.46 0.11
N MET A 106 -39.04 3.62 -0.47
CA MET A 106 -40.36 4.18 -0.60
C MET A 106 -41.03 3.40 -1.72
N ARG A 107 -42.19 2.81 -1.42
CA ARG A 107 -43.14 2.24 -2.39
C ARG A 107 -43.61 3.34 -3.35
N SER A 108 -42.81 3.66 -4.31
CA SER A 108 -43.20 4.50 -5.44
C SER A 108 -42.49 3.97 -6.69
N ALA A 109 -43.31 3.77 -7.71
CA ALA A 109 -42.97 3.20 -9.00
C ALA A 109 -41.63 3.69 -9.57
N PRO A 110 -40.91 2.86 -10.38
CA PRO A 110 -39.71 3.26 -11.03
C PRO A 110 -40.02 4.39 -12.02
N VAL A 111 -39.65 5.63 -11.65
CA VAL A 111 -39.50 6.68 -12.64
C VAL A 111 -38.30 6.28 -13.50
N LEU A 112 -38.63 5.97 -14.75
CA LEU A 112 -37.71 5.56 -15.83
C LEU A 112 -36.21 5.71 -15.57
N GLY A 113 -35.50 4.59 -15.44
CA GLY A 113 -34.26 4.39 -16.17
C GLY A 113 -32.96 4.71 -15.50
N ARG A 114 -32.83 4.97 -14.16
CA ARG A 114 -31.50 5.20 -13.55
C ARG A 114 -31.38 4.51 -12.18
N SER A 115 -31.15 3.21 -12.18
CA SER A 115 -30.68 2.52 -10.97
C SER A 115 -29.25 3.01 -10.66
N ARG A 116 -29.03 3.45 -9.41
CA ARG A 116 -27.68 3.83 -8.96
C ARG A 116 -26.82 2.58 -8.90
N PRO A 117 -25.59 2.60 -9.45
CA PRO A 117 -24.73 1.43 -9.39
C PRO A 117 -24.37 1.08 -7.94
N PRO A 118 -24.28 -0.21 -7.59
CA PRO A 118 -23.68 -0.63 -6.34
C PRO A 118 -22.22 -0.15 -6.26
N TRP A 119 -21.81 0.20 -5.06
CA TRP A 119 -20.45 0.70 -4.87
C TRP A 119 -19.69 -0.09 -3.83
N LEU A 120 -18.37 -0.15 -4.00
CA LEU A 120 -17.42 -0.78 -3.12
C LEU A 120 -16.48 0.27 -2.53
N PHE A 121 -15.94 -0.03 -1.38
CA PHE A 121 -14.81 0.71 -0.83
C PHE A 121 -13.55 -0.15 -0.89
N TRP A 122 -12.43 0.39 -1.35
CA TRP A 122 -11.13 -0.26 -1.35
C TRP A 122 -10.12 0.59 -0.59
N GLY A 123 -9.64 0.08 0.54
CA GLY A 123 -8.82 0.88 1.43
C GLY A 123 -7.83 0.11 2.28
N GLU A 124 -6.76 0.82 2.67
CA GLU A 124 -5.77 0.36 3.63
C GLU A 124 -6.35 0.31 5.05
N ARG A 125 -5.65 -0.38 5.95
CA ARG A 125 -5.97 -0.40 7.37
C ARG A 125 -6.10 1.02 7.94
N LEU A 126 -7.18 1.25 8.68
CA LEU A 126 -7.37 2.53 9.35
C LEU A 126 -6.36 2.67 10.50
N ARG A 127 -5.76 3.86 10.58
CA ARG A 127 -4.93 4.18 11.74
C ARG A 127 -5.79 4.21 12.99
N GLU A 128 -5.40 3.48 14.02
CA GLU A 128 -6.07 3.54 15.31
C GLU A 128 -5.91 4.95 15.91
N GLN A 129 -7.02 5.50 16.38
CA GLN A 129 -7.05 6.77 17.05
C GLN A 129 -7.22 6.53 18.56
N PRO A 130 -6.39 7.14 19.40
CA PRO A 130 -6.39 6.86 20.84
C PRO A 130 -7.61 7.42 21.59
N GLY A 131 -8.67 7.85 20.88
CA GLY A 131 -9.88 8.44 21.47
C GLY A 131 -10.03 9.93 21.15
N GLY A 132 -10.99 10.58 21.80
CA GLY A 132 -11.27 12.02 21.66
C GLY A 132 -11.84 12.43 20.30
N LEU A 133 -11.69 13.72 19.96
CA LEU A 133 -12.27 14.29 18.74
C LEU A 133 -11.80 13.64 17.44
N LYS A 134 -10.55 13.17 17.39
CA LYS A 134 -10.01 12.50 16.20
C LYS A 134 -10.69 11.14 15.96
N ALA A 135 -10.92 10.38 17.01
CA ALA A 135 -11.63 9.10 16.91
C ALA A 135 -13.10 9.30 16.50
N LEU A 136 -13.76 10.32 17.07
CA LEU A 136 -15.14 10.69 16.70
C LEU A 136 -15.21 11.15 15.23
N ALA A 137 -14.29 11.99 14.79
CA ALA A 137 -14.20 12.43 13.40
C ALA A 137 -13.98 11.24 12.46
N GLN A 138 -13.04 10.34 12.75
CA GLN A 138 -12.81 9.13 11.97
C GLN A 138 -14.08 8.28 11.89
N ARG A 139 -14.75 8.03 13.02
CA ARG A 139 -16.02 7.27 13.07
C ARG A 139 -17.08 7.92 12.19
N THR A 140 -17.26 9.24 12.27
CA THR A 140 -18.26 9.99 11.48
C THR A 140 -17.96 9.90 9.98
N LEU A 141 -16.67 10.01 9.60
CA LEU A 141 -16.24 9.94 8.20
C LEU A 141 -16.34 8.53 7.61
N THR A 142 -16.15 7.51 8.42
CA THR A 142 -16.23 6.11 7.96
C THR A 142 -17.65 5.53 8.05
N THR A 143 -18.56 6.13 8.80
CA THR A 143 -19.96 5.66 8.91
C THR A 143 -20.63 5.35 7.55
N PRO A 144 -20.44 6.16 6.48
CA PRO A 144 -21.04 5.87 5.18
C PRO A 144 -20.57 4.56 4.54
N LEU A 145 -19.42 4.02 4.94
CA LEU A 145 -18.87 2.75 4.43
C LEU A 145 -19.82 1.58 4.70
N GLY A 146 -20.63 1.67 5.77
CA GLY A 146 -21.70 0.69 6.03
C GLY A 146 -22.75 0.58 4.93
N GLY A 147 -22.86 1.58 4.03
CA GLY A 147 -23.75 1.53 2.87
C GLY A 147 -23.13 0.92 1.61
N ALA A 148 -21.87 0.52 1.64
CA ALA A 148 -21.19 -0.14 0.52
C ALA A 148 -21.76 -1.55 0.28
N ALA A 149 -21.82 -1.99 -0.97
CA ALA A 149 -22.16 -3.37 -1.32
C ALA A 149 -21.09 -4.36 -0.84
N ALA A 150 -19.84 -3.91 -0.81
CA ALA A 150 -18.72 -4.62 -0.23
C ALA A 150 -17.61 -3.65 0.22
N ILE A 151 -16.82 -4.07 1.19
CA ILE A 151 -15.59 -3.42 1.62
C ILE A 151 -14.41 -4.35 1.28
N VAL A 152 -13.45 -3.82 0.54
CA VAL A 152 -12.27 -4.55 0.08
C VAL A 152 -11.06 -4.02 0.85
N GLY A 153 -10.50 -4.85 1.71
CA GLY A 153 -9.29 -4.49 2.46
C GLY A 153 -8.03 -4.62 1.60
N ILE A 154 -7.14 -3.64 1.68
CA ILE A 154 -5.80 -3.75 1.11
C ILE A 154 -4.94 -4.56 2.09
N GLY A 155 -5.02 -5.89 1.96
CA GLY A 155 -4.39 -6.87 2.82
C GLY A 155 -5.26 -7.37 3.98
N ARG A 156 -4.81 -8.47 4.59
CA ARG A 156 -5.56 -9.17 5.66
C ARG A 156 -5.84 -8.28 6.86
N LEU A 157 -4.85 -7.52 7.33
CA LEU A 157 -5.08 -6.61 8.47
C LEU A 157 -6.16 -5.56 8.19
N ALA A 158 -6.21 -5.03 6.97
CA ALA A 158 -7.23 -4.07 6.59
C ALA A 158 -8.61 -4.75 6.50
N GLU A 159 -8.70 -5.93 5.88
CA GLU A 159 -9.94 -6.69 5.82
C GLU A 159 -10.48 -7.02 7.21
N GLU A 160 -9.65 -7.52 8.13
CA GLU A 160 -10.03 -7.84 9.51
C GLU A 160 -10.52 -6.60 10.28
N ASP A 161 -9.82 -5.45 10.12
CA ASP A 161 -10.23 -4.19 10.75
C ASP A 161 -11.59 -3.71 10.23
N TYR A 162 -11.81 -3.75 8.92
CA TYR A 162 -13.10 -3.40 8.33
C TYR A 162 -14.20 -4.38 8.71
N ARG A 163 -13.94 -5.67 8.78
CA ARG A 163 -14.89 -6.69 9.21
C ARG A 163 -15.38 -6.45 10.64
N ARG A 164 -14.48 -6.08 11.54
CA ARG A 164 -14.83 -5.72 12.93
C ARG A 164 -15.70 -4.45 13.00
N ARG A 165 -15.40 -3.45 12.17
CA ARG A 165 -16.12 -2.15 12.17
C ARG A 165 -17.45 -2.18 11.42
N PHE A 166 -17.55 -3.00 10.41
CA PHE A 166 -18.71 -3.09 9.49
C PHE A 166 -19.14 -4.55 9.28
N PRO A 167 -19.57 -5.25 10.35
CA PRO A 167 -19.84 -6.69 10.30
C PRO A 167 -20.94 -7.09 9.34
N ASN A 168 -21.84 -6.18 8.99
CA ASN A 168 -22.98 -6.43 8.09
C ASN A 168 -22.63 -6.28 6.60
N ASN A 169 -21.42 -5.81 6.26
CA ASN A 169 -20.98 -5.70 4.89
C ASN A 169 -20.35 -7.02 4.41
N ARG A 170 -20.25 -7.20 3.10
CA ARG A 170 -19.38 -8.22 2.50
C ARG A 170 -17.97 -7.73 2.52
N HIS A 171 -17.03 -8.62 2.84
CA HIS A 171 -15.60 -8.29 2.93
C HIS A 171 -14.81 -9.15 1.98
N PHE A 172 -13.84 -8.51 1.31
CA PHE A 172 -12.85 -9.15 0.45
C PHE A 172 -11.47 -8.60 0.76
N CYS A 173 -10.44 -9.38 0.42
CA CYS A 173 -9.04 -9.00 0.56
C CYS A 173 -8.39 -8.91 -0.80
N ILE A 174 -8.06 -7.70 -1.24
CA ILE A 174 -7.28 -7.45 -2.47
C ILE A 174 -6.16 -6.46 -2.15
N PRO A 175 -4.96 -6.96 -1.85
CA PRO A 175 -3.78 -6.15 -1.63
C PRO A 175 -3.31 -5.43 -2.90
N TYR A 176 -2.32 -4.54 -2.77
CA TYR A 176 -1.64 -4.00 -3.95
C TYR A 176 -0.85 -5.09 -4.68
N HIS A 177 -1.10 -5.18 -5.97
CA HIS A 177 -0.37 -6.00 -6.93
C HIS A 177 0.27 -5.04 -7.93
N CYS A 178 1.58 -5.08 -8.05
CA CYS A 178 2.34 -4.17 -8.90
C CYS A 178 3.32 -4.92 -9.80
N ASP A 179 3.82 -4.27 -10.83
CA ASP A 179 4.85 -4.85 -11.68
C ASP A 179 6.18 -4.93 -10.94
N LEU A 180 6.65 -6.14 -10.74
CA LEU A 180 7.91 -6.46 -10.07
C LEU A 180 9.00 -6.89 -11.05
N SER A 181 8.76 -6.89 -12.36
CA SER A 181 9.67 -7.39 -13.38
C SER A 181 11.04 -6.73 -13.34
N ALA A 182 11.10 -5.40 -13.17
CA ALA A 182 12.35 -4.67 -13.08
C ALA A 182 13.18 -5.05 -11.83
N PHE A 183 12.53 -5.45 -10.74
CA PHE A 183 13.19 -5.90 -9.52
C PHE A 183 13.70 -7.34 -9.65
N THR A 184 12.95 -8.21 -10.35
CA THR A 184 13.35 -9.61 -10.52
C THR A 184 14.53 -9.78 -11.49
N ALA A 185 14.72 -8.83 -12.42
CA ALA A 185 15.72 -8.92 -13.48
C ALA A 185 17.17 -8.66 -13.01
N ARG A 186 17.38 -8.10 -11.83
CA ARG A 186 18.65 -7.47 -11.47
C ARG A 186 19.18 -7.85 -10.08
N ARG A 187 19.54 -9.08 -9.85
CA ARG A 187 20.32 -9.41 -8.63
C ARG A 187 21.77 -9.69 -9.01
N PRO A 188 22.73 -8.81 -8.66
CA PRO A 188 24.14 -9.17 -8.70
C PRO A 188 24.41 -10.33 -7.75
N GLN A 189 25.26 -11.25 -8.14
CA GLN A 189 25.75 -12.26 -7.20
C GLN A 189 26.58 -11.54 -6.12
N ARG A 190 26.30 -11.85 -4.87
CA ARG A 190 27.07 -11.35 -3.76
C ARG A 190 28.50 -11.92 -3.86
N GLU A 191 29.50 -11.05 -3.80
CA GLU A 191 30.89 -11.48 -3.67
C GLU A 191 31.09 -12.16 -2.31
N ASN A 192 31.82 -13.27 -2.32
CA ASN A 192 32.18 -13.96 -1.09
C ASN A 192 32.95 -13.00 -0.18
N ASN A 193 32.59 -12.97 1.11
CA ASN A 193 33.18 -12.13 2.15
C ASN A 193 32.87 -10.61 2.06
N SER A 194 31.94 -10.16 1.21
CA SER A 194 31.48 -8.77 1.29
C SER A 194 30.58 -8.53 2.51
N PRO A 195 30.60 -7.32 3.13
CA PRO A 195 29.71 -6.96 4.22
C PRO A 195 28.24 -7.17 3.87
N LEU A 196 27.43 -7.67 4.82
CA LEU A 196 25.99 -7.79 4.61
C LEU A 196 25.36 -6.41 4.50
N THR A 197 24.62 -6.15 3.42
CA THR A 197 24.00 -4.86 3.16
C THR A 197 22.51 -4.90 3.45
N PHE A 198 22.08 -4.16 4.48
CA PHE A 198 20.68 -3.87 4.75
C PHE A 198 20.21 -2.69 3.92
N ILE A 199 18.98 -2.72 3.41
CA ILE A 199 18.36 -1.58 2.73
C ILE A 199 17.05 -1.18 3.39
N PHE A 200 16.87 0.12 3.55
CA PHE A 200 15.59 0.77 3.86
C PHE A 200 15.20 1.69 2.69
N CYS A 201 13.94 1.62 2.27
CA CYS A 201 13.40 2.50 1.24
C CYS A 201 12.13 3.20 1.75
N GLY A 202 12.15 4.56 1.77
CA GLY A 202 11.02 5.38 2.23
C GLY A 202 11.43 6.75 2.75
N GLN A 203 10.47 7.52 3.26
CA GLN A 203 10.76 8.78 3.94
C GLN A 203 11.50 8.53 5.25
N MET A 204 12.53 9.31 5.55
CA MET A 204 13.33 9.20 6.77
C MET A 204 12.65 9.90 7.95
N ILE A 205 11.49 9.36 8.37
CA ILE A 205 10.65 9.93 9.45
C ILE A 205 10.40 8.92 10.57
N ARG A 206 10.10 9.44 11.76
CA ARG A 206 9.80 8.63 12.95
C ARG A 206 8.70 7.58 12.72
N ARG A 207 7.64 7.93 11.97
CA ARG A 207 6.57 6.99 11.64
C ARG A 207 7.08 5.75 10.89
N LYS A 208 8.09 5.91 10.03
CA LYS A 208 8.73 4.83 9.28
C LYS A 208 9.78 4.06 10.09
N GLY A 209 10.06 4.49 11.34
CA GLY A 209 10.94 3.79 12.26
C GLY A 209 12.44 3.91 11.95
N VAL A 210 12.85 4.94 11.20
CA VAL A 210 14.27 5.13 10.84
C VAL A 210 15.13 5.34 12.09
N ASP A 211 14.61 6.00 13.11
CA ASP A 211 15.25 6.13 14.42
C ASP A 211 15.50 4.75 15.09
N LEU A 212 14.55 3.81 15.00
CA LEU A 212 14.73 2.44 15.50
C LEU A 212 15.78 1.67 14.69
N LEU A 213 15.74 1.82 13.35
CA LEU A 213 16.71 1.17 12.46
C LEU A 213 18.12 1.63 12.74
N LEU A 214 18.32 2.93 12.84
CA LEU A 214 19.65 3.50 13.11
C LEU A 214 20.20 3.05 14.47
N ALA A 215 19.36 3.04 15.52
CA ALA A 215 19.78 2.55 16.83
C ALA A 215 20.12 1.04 16.83
N ALA A 216 19.35 0.22 16.13
CA ALA A 216 19.60 -1.21 16.02
C ALA A 216 20.87 -1.48 15.18
N PHE A 217 21.07 -0.75 14.10
CA PHE A 217 22.24 -0.87 13.25
C PHE A 217 23.54 -0.38 13.95
N ASP A 218 23.45 0.74 14.67
CA ASP A 218 24.55 1.24 15.49
C ASP A 218 25.05 0.17 16.49
N LYS A 219 24.11 -0.42 17.23
CA LYS A 219 24.41 -1.52 18.14
C LYS A 219 25.01 -2.73 17.42
N LEU A 220 24.52 -3.06 16.20
CA LEU A 220 25.01 -4.18 15.41
C LEU A 220 26.48 -4.00 15.04
N VAL A 221 26.85 -2.80 14.55
CA VAL A 221 28.23 -2.47 14.18
C VAL A 221 29.14 -2.43 15.41
N ASN A 222 28.71 -1.82 16.51
CA ASN A 222 29.48 -1.75 17.75
C ASN A 222 29.71 -3.14 18.38
N ASN A 223 28.84 -4.12 18.09
CA ASN A 223 29.04 -5.52 18.44
C ASN A 223 29.96 -6.28 17.46
N GLY A 224 30.61 -5.59 16.53
CA GLY A 224 31.62 -6.16 15.62
C GLY A 224 31.06 -6.78 14.34
N ALA A 225 29.79 -6.60 14.02
CA ALA A 225 29.25 -7.11 12.75
C ALA A 225 29.80 -6.35 11.54
N ASP A 226 30.24 -7.08 10.52
CA ASP A 226 30.64 -6.50 9.23
C ASP A 226 29.39 -6.32 8.36
N ALA A 227 28.72 -5.19 8.54
CA ALA A 227 27.46 -4.85 7.88
C ALA A 227 27.47 -3.43 7.33
N ARG A 228 26.63 -3.17 6.33
CA ARG A 228 26.35 -1.86 5.74
C ARG A 228 24.86 -1.56 5.78
N LEU A 229 24.51 -0.28 5.79
CA LEU A 229 23.13 0.18 5.71
C LEU A 229 22.98 1.16 4.55
N LEU A 230 22.08 0.84 3.63
CA LEU A 230 21.70 1.67 2.50
C LEU A 230 20.34 2.31 2.78
N LEU A 231 20.29 3.63 2.78
CA LEU A 231 19.08 4.42 3.00
C LEU A 231 18.67 5.11 1.69
N VAL A 232 17.46 4.81 1.20
CA VAL A 232 16.93 5.39 -0.05
C VAL A 232 15.61 6.08 0.24
N GLY A 233 15.48 7.36 -0.13
CA GLY A 233 14.24 8.12 0.05
C GLY A 233 14.47 9.56 0.50
N ARG A 234 13.39 10.26 0.87
CA ARG A 234 13.47 11.67 1.29
C ARG A 234 14.14 11.80 2.65
N GLU A 235 15.03 12.78 2.76
CA GLU A 235 15.86 13.03 3.95
C GLU A 235 15.03 13.29 5.21
N ALA A 236 14.05 14.19 5.13
CA ALA A 236 13.13 14.55 6.22
C ALA A 236 13.82 14.74 7.60
N GLU A 237 13.62 13.80 8.53
CA GLU A 237 14.15 13.84 9.91
C GLU A 237 15.50 13.13 10.06
N LEU A 238 16.10 12.63 8.98
CA LEU A 238 17.36 11.85 9.03
C LEU A 238 18.52 12.59 9.73
N PRO A 239 18.78 13.90 9.48
CA PRO A 239 19.87 14.61 10.16
C PRO A 239 19.75 14.56 11.69
N GLN A 240 18.52 14.65 12.20
CA GLN A 240 18.26 14.58 13.66
C GLN A 240 18.56 13.17 14.20
N PHE A 241 18.14 12.13 13.50
CA PHE A 241 18.38 10.75 13.95
C PHE A 241 19.86 10.37 13.88
N MET A 242 20.59 10.88 12.88
CA MET A 242 22.01 10.62 12.72
C MET A 242 22.89 11.21 13.83
N THR A 243 22.39 12.17 14.62
CA THR A 243 23.18 12.74 15.75
C THR A 243 23.51 11.71 16.83
N ALA A 244 22.64 10.70 17.01
CA ALA A 244 22.80 9.64 18.00
C ALA A 244 23.64 8.45 17.50
N VAL A 245 24.02 8.41 16.22
CA VAL A 245 24.78 7.30 15.61
C VAL A 245 26.28 7.49 15.83
N THR A 246 26.98 6.44 16.30
CA THR A 246 28.42 6.46 16.50
C THR A 246 29.20 6.67 15.21
N PRO A 247 30.43 7.21 15.26
CA PRO A 247 31.28 7.37 14.06
C PRO A 247 31.53 6.06 13.31
N ALA A 248 31.71 4.96 14.03
CA ALA A 248 31.94 3.63 13.45
C ALA A 248 30.74 3.15 12.61
N ALA A 249 29.53 3.28 13.14
CA ALA A 249 28.32 2.92 12.40
C ALA A 249 28.02 3.92 11.27
N ARG A 250 28.25 5.21 11.50
CA ARG A 250 28.03 6.25 10.48
C ARG A 250 28.88 6.02 9.24
N ALA A 251 30.13 5.57 9.38
CA ALA A 251 31.00 5.24 8.26
C ALA A 251 30.49 4.06 7.39
N ARG A 252 29.52 3.28 7.90
CA ARG A 252 28.91 2.13 7.23
C ARG A 252 27.50 2.40 6.71
N ILE A 253 26.99 3.63 6.89
CA ILE A 253 25.67 4.07 6.40
C ILE A 253 25.89 4.90 5.14
N ARG A 254 25.16 4.53 4.07
CA ARG A 254 25.11 5.27 2.82
C ARG A 254 23.69 5.78 2.59
N TYR A 255 23.53 7.08 2.42
CA TYR A 255 22.27 7.74 2.09
C TYR A 255 22.28 8.22 0.64
N GLU A 256 21.31 7.78 -0.15
CA GLU A 256 21.23 8.01 -1.60
C GLU A 256 20.21 9.08 -2.00
N GLY A 257 19.52 9.67 -1.03
CA GLY A 257 18.46 10.63 -1.33
C GLY A 257 17.22 10.00 -1.93
N PHE A 258 16.33 10.86 -2.40
CA PHE A 258 15.14 10.44 -3.14
C PHE A 258 15.53 9.94 -4.52
N GLN A 259 15.06 8.75 -4.86
CA GLN A 259 15.29 8.14 -6.17
C GLN A 259 13.95 7.93 -6.88
N PRO A 260 13.89 8.16 -8.20
CA PRO A 260 12.70 7.89 -8.97
C PRO A 260 12.42 6.37 -9.04
N PRO A 261 11.15 5.96 -9.21
CA PRO A 261 10.76 4.55 -9.16
C PRO A 261 11.57 3.64 -10.09
N GLU A 262 11.95 4.13 -11.27
CA GLU A 262 12.67 3.38 -12.30
C GLU A 262 14.10 3.02 -11.88
N LYS A 263 14.69 3.78 -10.95
CA LYS A 263 16.02 3.53 -10.41
C LYS A 263 16.02 2.65 -9.16
N LEU A 264 14.88 2.50 -8.50
CA LEU A 264 14.80 1.70 -7.27
C LEU A 264 15.32 0.27 -7.42
N PRO A 265 15.05 -0.45 -8.53
CA PRO A 265 15.58 -1.81 -8.72
C PRO A 265 17.11 -1.90 -8.61
N GLU A 266 17.84 -0.83 -8.99
CA GLU A 266 19.31 -0.79 -8.92
C GLU A 266 19.81 -0.74 -7.46
N TYR A 267 19.09 -0.06 -6.59
CA TYR A 267 19.43 0.01 -5.16
C TYR A 267 19.06 -1.27 -4.43
N TYR A 268 17.89 -1.85 -4.72
CA TYR A 268 17.51 -3.13 -4.15
C TYR A 268 18.46 -4.25 -4.55
N ALA A 269 19.00 -4.21 -5.78
CA ALA A 269 19.99 -5.18 -6.26
C ALA A 269 21.36 -5.10 -5.53
N GLN A 270 21.67 -4.00 -4.86
CA GLN A 270 22.89 -3.81 -4.07
C GLN A 270 22.75 -4.31 -2.62
N ALA A 271 21.56 -4.80 -2.24
CA ALA A 271 21.27 -5.18 -0.87
C ALA A 271 21.11 -6.69 -0.71
N ASP A 272 21.32 -7.17 0.51
CA ASP A 272 21.11 -8.55 0.92
C ASP A 272 19.85 -8.74 1.76
N VAL A 273 19.38 -7.70 2.47
CA VAL A 273 18.24 -7.76 3.38
C VAL A 273 17.44 -6.44 3.31
N PHE A 274 16.13 -6.54 3.15
CA PHE A 274 15.25 -5.39 3.23
C PHE A 274 14.70 -5.22 4.66
N VAL A 275 14.67 -3.96 5.15
CA VAL A 275 14.19 -3.64 6.50
C VAL A 275 13.15 -2.54 6.47
N LEU A 276 11.96 -2.77 7.07
CA LEU A 276 10.90 -1.76 7.23
C LEU A 276 10.35 -1.74 8.65
N PRO A 277 10.94 -0.96 9.57
CA PRO A 277 10.55 -0.93 10.98
C PRO A 277 9.44 0.10 11.27
N SER A 278 8.51 0.29 10.32
CA SER A 278 7.46 1.31 10.43
C SER A 278 6.60 1.11 11.66
N ARG A 279 6.32 2.18 12.41
CA ARG A 279 5.34 2.20 13.51
C ARG A 279 3.90 2.18 13.02
N HIS A 280 3.68 2.54 11.77
CA HIS A 280 2.42 2.39 11.06
C HIS A 280 2.66 2.50 9.56
N ASP A 281 2.20 1.49 8.83
CA ASP A 281 2.10 1.51 7.39
C ASP A 281 0.81 0.79 6.98
N GLY A 282 -0.07 1.46 6.27
CA GLY A 282 -1.36 0.88 5.87
C GLY A 282 -1.16 -0.38 5.03
N TRP A 283 -0.21 -0.32 4.09
CA TRP A 283 0.27 -1.48 3.35
C TRP A 283 1.80 -1.56 3.38
N GLY A 284 2.50 -0.63 2.74
CA GLY A 284 3.96 -0.66 2.58
C GLY A 284 4.38 -1.35 1.28
N VAL A 285 4.07 -0.73 0.13
CA VAL A 285 4.35 -1.27 -1.21
C VAL A 285 5.84 -1.59 -1.44
N VAL A 286 6.74 -0.96 -0.71
CA VAL A 286 8.19 -1.25 -0.73
C VAL A 286 8.53 -2.69 -0.31
N VAL A 287 7.61 -3.35 0.43
CA VAL A 287 7.71 -4.79 0.77
C VAL A 287 7.47 -5.65 -0.48
N ASN A 288 6.53 -5.25 -1.37
CA ASN A 288 6.34 -5.92 -2.66
C ASN A 288 7.63 -5.82 -3.51
N GLN A 289 8.25 -4.63 -3.53
CA GLN A 289 9.51 -4.39 -4.26
C GLN A 289 10.64 -5.28 -3.72
N ALA A 290 10.77 -5.37 -2.39
CA ALA A 290 11.76 -6.25 -1.75
C ALA A 290 11.50 -7.73 -2.07
N LEU A 291 10.23 -8.14 -2.08
CA LEU A 291 9.84 -9.49 -2.50
C LEU A 291 10.28 -9.78 -3.94
N GLY A 292 9.99 -8.85 -4.88
CA GLY A 292 10.40 -8.94 -6.28
C GLY A 292 11.92 -8.97 -6.45
N ALA A 293 12.66 -8.16 -5.68
CA ALA A 293 14.12 -8.16 -5.70
C ALA A 293 14.73 -9.45 -5.11
N GLY A 294 13.91 -10.32 -4.52
CA GLY A 294 14.39 -11.55 -3.89
C GLY A 294 15.21 -11.28 -2.64
N LEU A 295 14.79 -10.33 -1.81
CA LEU A 295 15.41 -10.04 -0.54
C LEU A 295 14.62 -10.70 0.60
N PRO A 296 15.28 -11.26 1.62
CA PRO A 296 14.62 -11.54 2.90
C PRO A 296 14.15 -10.23 3.52
N ILE A 297 13.00 -10.28 4.21
CA ILE A 297 12.31 -9.09 4.66
C ILE A 297 12.26 -9.07 6.19
N VAL A 298 12.75 -7.99 6.79
CA VAL A 298 12.58 -7.70 8.22
C VAL A 298 11.57 -6.57 8.38
N CYS A 299 10.39 -6.87 8.91
CA CYS A 299 9.31 -5.91 9.06
C CYS A 299 8.74 -5.87 10.48
N SER A 300 8.26 -4.70 10.91
CA SER A 300 7.39 -4.64 12.09
C SER A 300 6.00 -5.21 11.77
N ASP A 301 5.30 -5.69 12.79
CA ASP A 301 3.91 -6.15 12.69
C ASP A 301 2.89 -5.02 12.46
N ALA A 302 3.33 -3.75 12.50
CA ALA A 302 2.53 -2.59 12.16
C ALA A 302 2.47 -2.29 10.64
N VAL A 303 3.20 -3.06 9.82
CA VAL A 303 3.19 -2.97 8.35
C VAL A 303 2.15 -3.92 7.79
N GLY A 304 1.16 -3.41 7.04
CA GLY A 304 0.09 -4.24 6.47
C GLY A 304 0.62 -5.39 5.63
N ALA A 305 1.53 -5.10 4.70
CA ALA A 305 2.14 -6.08 3.81
C ALA A 305 2.93 -7.19 4.53
N ALA A 306 3.43 -6.93 5.75
CA ALA A 306 4.15 -7.93 6.51
C ALA A 306 3.31 -9.18 6.83
N HIS A 307 1.99 -9.02 6.97
CA HIS A 307 1.08 -10.13 7.28
C HIS A 307 0.71 -10.99 6.08
N ASP A 308 0.84 -10.44 4.89
CA ASP A 308 0.52 -11.14 3.63
C ASP A 308 1.76 -11.64 2.90
N LEU A 309 2.86 -10.86 2.94
CA LEU A 309 4.06 -11.08 2.16
C LEU A 309 5.18 -11.76 2.94
N VAL A 310 5.26 -11.54 4.26
CA VAL A 310 6.35 -12.09 5.08
C VAL A 310 5.87 -13.31 5.85
N GLU A 311 6.45 -14.45 5.49
CA GLU A 311 6.30 -15.72 6.20
C GLU A 311 7.53 -15.90 7.08
N PRO A 312 7.38 -15.85 8.43
CA PRO A 312 8.51 -15.96 9.34
C PRO A 312 9.28 -17.25 9.14
N GLU A 313 10.62 -17.18 9.18
CA GLU A 313 11.56 -18.29 8.99
C GLU A 313 11.57 -18.90 7.57
N VAL A 314 10.80 -18.34 6.64
CA VAL A 314 10.75 -18.78 5.23
C VAL A 314 11.30 -17.75 4.29
N ASN A 315 10.83 -16.49 4.40
CA ASN A 315 11.30 -15.39 3.57
C ASN A 315 11.56 -14.10 4.36
N GLY A 316 11.58 -14.15 5.69
CA GLY A 316 11.87 -13.00 6.52
C GLY A 316 11.55 -13.19 7.99
N LEU A 317 11.58 -12.07 8.71
CA LEU A 317 11.27 -11.99 10.14
C LEU A 317 10.29 -10.86 10.41
N ARG A 318 9.43 -11.05 11.41
CA ARG A 318 8.56 -9.99 11.94
C ARG A 318 8.92 -9.74 13.41
N PHE A 319 8.88 -8.49 13.81
CA PHE A 319 9.08 -8.07 15.19
C PHE A 319 7.96 -7.15 15.65
N ALA A 320 7.77 -6.99 16.95
CA ALA A 320 6.69 -6.18 17.51
C ALA A 320 6.89 -4.68 17.21
N ASN A 321 5.79 -3.96 17.00
CA ASN A 321 5.81 -2.52 16.72
C ASN A 321 6.55 -1.73 17.81
N GLY A 322 7.59 -1.00 17.41
CA GLY A 322 8.39 -0.17 18.31
C GLY A 322 9.44 -0.95 19.12
N ASP A 323 9.54 -2.25 18.95
CA ASP A 323 10.50 -3.13 19.66
C ASP A 323 11.91 -3.00 19.02
N SER A 324 12.72 -2.08 19.55
CA SER A 324 14.11 -1.89 19.12
C SER A 324 15.01 -3.10 19.44
N PRO A 325 14.92 -3.76 20.61
CA PRO A 325 15.61 -5.01 20.87
C PRO A 325 15.27 -6.13 19.88
N GLY A 326 13.99 -6.34 19.58
CA GLY A 326 13.55 -7.33 18.61
C GLY A 326 14.05 -7.03 17.19
N LEU A 327 14.04 -5.78 16.78
CA LEU A 327 14.65 -5.37 15.49
C LEU A 327 16.14 -5.71 15.48
N PHE A 328 16.88 -5.34 16.54
CA PHE A 328 18.32 -5.66 16.62
C PHE A 328 18.56 -7.17 16.51
N GLN A 329 17.80 -8.02 17.22
CA GLN A 329 17.92 -9.48 17.13
C GLN A 329 17.69 -9.99 15.71
N CYS A 330 16.71 -9.43 14.96
CA CYS A 330 16.47 -9.78 13.56
C CYS A 330 17.69 -9.46 12.68
N LEU A 331 18.25 -8.24 12.83
CA LEU A 331 19.43 -7.82 12.06
C LEU A 331 20.66 -8.68 12.40
N GLU A 332 20.93 -8.90 13.68
CA GLU A 332 22.06 -9.68 14.15
C GLU A 332 22.00 -11.13 13.65
N ARG A 333 20.80 -11.75 13.69
CA ARG A 333 20.60 -13.10 13.20
C ARG A 333 20.97 -13.25 11.73
N LEU A 334 20.51 -12.32 10.87
CA LEU A 334 20.80 -12.36 9.45
C LEU A 334 22.26 -12.00 9.15
N ALA A 335 22.87 -11.08 9.92
CA ALA A 335 24.28 -10.77 9.80
C ALA A 335 25.18 -11.97 10.12
N LYS A 336 24.80 -12.81 11.11
CA LYS A 336 25.52 -14.03 11.48
C LYS A 336 25.28 -15.22 10.53
N ALA A 337 24.22 -15.15 9.70
CA ALA A 337 23.81 -16.25 8.80
C ALA A 337 23.51 -15.78 7.37
N PRO A 338 24.53 -15.29 6.61
CA PRO A 338 24.30 -14.79 5.24
C PRO A 338 23.73 -15.84 4.28
N ALA A 339 24.05 -17.11 4.48
CA ALA A 339 23.47 -18.20 3.67
C ALA A 339 21.95 -18.33 3.87
N THR A 340 21.47 -18.16 5.10
CA THR A 340 20.04 -18.12 5.41
C THR A 340 19.39 -16.91 4.75
N ALA A 341 20.03 -15.74 4.76
CA ALA A 341 19.53 -14.55 4.06
C ALA A 341 19.36 -14.82 2.55
N ALA A 342 20.32 -15.47 1.90
CA ALA A 342 20.24 -15.85 0.50
C ALA A 342 19.07 -16.83 0.23
N GLN A 343 18.94 -17.87 1.04
CA GLN A 343 17.86 -18.86 0.92
C GLN A 343 16.47 -18.23 1.08
N TRP A 344 16.30 -17.32 2.05
CA TRP A 344 15.04 -16.60 2.25
C TRP A 344 14.76 -15.60 1.13
N GLY A 345 15.80 -15.01 0.55
CA GLY A 345 15.67 -14.19 -0.65
C GLY A 345 15.11 -14.97 -1.85
N ASP A 346 15.55 -16.22 -2.04
CA ASP A 346 15.00 -17.09 -3.08
C ASP A 346 13.53 -17.45 -2.80
N ALA A 347 13.14 -17.64 -1.54
CA ALA A 347 11.75 -17.83 -1.16
C ALA A 347 10.89 -16.59 -1.45
N SER A 348 11.41 -15.38 -1.16
CA SER A 348 10.77 -14.11 -1.55
C SER A 348 10.54 -14.04 -3.05
N ARG A 349 11.53 -14.38 -3.86
CA ARG A 349 11.43 -14.37 -5.33
C ARG A 349 10.37 -15.32 -5.85
N ARG A 350 10.29 -16.54 -5.31
CA ARG A 350 9.23 -17.50 -5.70
C ARG A 350 7.85 -16.94 -5.36
N LYS A 351 7.69 -16.38 -4.19
CA LYS A 351 6.42 -15.79 -3.74
C LYS A 351 6.00 -14.58 -4.58
N ALA A 352 6.95 -13.80 -5.11
CA ALA A 352 6.68 -12.62 -5.93
C ALA A 352 5.85 -12.93 -7.20
N ALA A 353 5.94 -14.15 -7.74
CA ALA A 353 5.20 -14.57 -8.92
C ALA A 353 3.67 -14.44 -8.76
N ASP A 354 3.15 -14.64 -7.55
CA ASP A 354 1.72 -14.58 -7.23
C ASP A 354 1.21 -13.14 -7.05
N TRP A 355 2.09 -12.15 -7.10
CA TRP A 355 1.79 -10.75 -6.78
C TRP A 355 1.85 -9.83 -8.01
N SER A 356 1.72 -10.40 -9.19
CA SER A 356 1.66 -9.66 -10.46
C SER A 356 0.38 -8.82 -10.58
N PRO A 357 0.38 -7.75 -11.39
CA PRO A 357 -0.83 -6.99 -11.71
C PRO A 357 -1.96 -7.86 -12.28
N GLN A 358 -1.61 -8.89 -13.07
CA GLN A 358 -2.56 -9.83 -13.65
C GLN A 358 -3.29 -10.64 -12.57
N ALA A 359 -2.55 -11.16 -11.59
CA ALA A 359 -3.14 -11.87 -10.45
C ALA A 359 -4.11 -10.96 -9.65
N GLY A 360 -3.75 -9.69 -9.48
CA GLY A 360 -4.62 -8.69 -8.87
C GLY A 360 -5.90 -8.43 -9.68
N ALA A 361 -5.77 -8.31 -11.00
CA ALA A 361 -6.88 -8.12 -11.91
C ALA A 361 -7.86 -9.32 -11.91
N GLU A 362 -7.35 -10.55 -11.78
CA GLU A 362 -8.17 -11.75 -11.64
C GLU A 362 -8.97 -11.75 -10.34
N LYS A 363 -8.35 -11.38 -9.21
CA LYS A 363 -9.05 -11.24 -7.93
C LYS A 363 -10.17 -10.22 -8.02
N TRP A 364 -9.94 -9.07 -8.64
CA TRP A 364 -10.99 -8.06 -8.87
C TRP A 364 -12.12 -8.59 -9.75
N ALA A 365 -11.82 -9.23 -10.87
CA ALA A 365 -12.82 -9.83 -11.74
C ALA A 365 -13.68 -10.87 -11.00
N SER A 366 -13.09 -11.68 -10.12
CA SER A 366 -13.80 -12.63 -9.27
C SER A 366 -14.75 -11.93 -8.31
N VAL A 367 -14.30 -10.86 -7.65
CA VAL A 367 -15.15 -10.08 -6.73
C VAL A 367 -16.36 -9.49 -7.47
N PHE A 368 -16.16 -8.87 -8.64
CA PHE A 368 -17.26 -8.31 -9.43
C PHE A 368 -18.24 -9.38 -9.90
N LYS A 369 -17.77 -10.54 -10.34
CA LYS A 369 -18.63 -11.68 -10.73
C LYS A 369 -19.48 -12.16 -9.55
N THR A 370 -18.87 -12.34 -8.38
CA THR A 370 -19.56 -12.74 -7.14
C THR A 370 -20.67 -11.74 -6.77
N LEU A 371 -20.37 -10.45 -6.82
CA LEU A 371 -21.34 -9.41 -6.48
C LEU A 371 -22.47 -9.30 -7.52
N ALA A 372 -22.15 -9.45 -8.80
CA ALA A 372 -23.17 -9.43 -9.87
C ALA A 372 -24.15 -10.60 -9.76
N GLN A 373 -23.69 -11.78 -9.36
CA GLN A 373 -24.57 -12.94 -9.11
C GLN A 373 -25.54 -12.65 -7.96
N VAL A 374 -25.04 -12.07 -6.87
CA VAL A 374 -25.87 -11.72 -5.70
C VAL A 374 -26.93 -10.67 -6.04
N GLU A 375 -26.58 -9.65 -6.81
CA GLU A 375 -27.58 -8.63 -7.20
C GLU A 375 -28.68 -9.22 -8.11
N ARG A 376 -28.35 -10.19 -8.97
CA ARG A 376 -29.35 -10.91 -9.79
C ARG A 376 -30.24 -11.84 -8.99
N SER A 377 -29.77 -12.38 -7.87
CA SER A 377 -30.49 -13.33 -7.01
C SER A 377 -31.38 -12.64 -5.97
N ARG A 378 -31.42 -11.30 -5.91
CA ARG A 378 -32.30 -10.56 -5.01
C ARG A 378 -33.73 -10.62 -5.57
N PRO A 379 -34.73 -11.11 -4.81
CA PRO A 379 -36.12 -11.00 -5.22
C PRO A 379 -36.50 -9.53 -5.40
N VAL A 380 -37.24 -9.24 -6.47
CA VAL A 380 -37.79 -7.93 -6.83
C VAL A 380 -38.73 -7.41 -5.75
#